data_f2b29dec13f1c5f31072fbfa25864aec
#
_entry.id   f2b29dec13f1c5f31072fbfa25864aec
#
_cell.length_a   1.000
_cell.length_b   1.000
_cell.length_c   1.000
_cell.angle_alpha   90.00
_cell.angle_beta   90.00
_cell.angle_gamma   90.00
#
_symmetry.space_group_name_H-M   'P 1'
#
loop_
_entity.id
_entity.type
_entity.pdbx_description
1 polymer ?
#
loop_
_entity_poly.entity_id
_entity_poly.type
_entity_poly.pdbx_seq_one_letter_code
_entity_poly.pdbx_strand_id
1 'polypeptide(L)'
;MKRSYLASPALVVVFLATRAGAQPAPAPDPAQPPGPGPAQPSSEPAVPPPPPVAPGTGQPAPPPPPPESAKPGAAPSPGQVTAKWTTTLYGFAEVDLMHDTTESFTDSPGNGLILRATGLAYNNGRTQTTARNSRLGVRLSAPEYSGMRASGNLELDFMGNQPPGITEASFVNNGTFRIRAAYAKLETEHVDLLAGQYYFLFGEGPFFFPMSIWFFGMPNQAFGRTQQFRLSHVFKSEAVNVDLGVAVQRPPQRDSEIPDFQGGLKLSLNSWKGPHTIGSGYAAVDPLTVAVSGSLRHFRVNEFAASPAASNSINGWGISLDGMIPILGAPSTKDKGNALTATGSFVVGHGIGDLMGGLTGGANFPLLPPAMPGGAAPTFPANIDAGIVQYDATGNLRTLNWRTFMVGLQYYLPPNGQVTIGANYTQGDSDNITDGLTGGALGGVFKQSQFFELVALGDITPAVRAGVAWQRIAQTRGDDQQTKNNRLELSVYFFF
;
A
#
# COMPACT_ATOMS: atom_id res chain seq x y z
N MET A 1 -31.91 32.57 -36.51
CA MET A 1 -30.83 31.89 -35.74
C MET A 1 -31.15 31.97 -34.26
N LYS A 2 -31.75 30.94 -33.69
CA LYS A 2 -32.07 30.86 -32.24
C LYS A 2 -31.13 29.85 -31.62
N ARG A 3 -30.25 30.29 -30.68
CA ARG A 3 -29.44 29.42 -29.84
C ARG A 3 -30.31 28.91 -28.70
N SER A 4 -30.54 27.62 -28.64
CA SER A 4 -31.16 26.93 -27.52
C SER A 4 -30.04 26.48 -26.55
N TYR A 5 -30.07 26.99 -25.32
CA TYR A 5 -29.25 26.52 -24.20
C TYR A 5 -29.95 25.29 -23.62
N LEU A 6 -29.27 24.14 -23.67
CA LEU A 6 -29.66 22.96 -22.92
C LEU A 6 -29.08 23.10 -21.49
N ALA A 7 -29.97 23.14 -20.51
CA ALA A 7 -29.66 23.21 -19.11
C ALA A 7 -29.17 21.81 -18.63
N SER A 8 -28.04 21.78 -17.96
CA SER A 8 -27.56 20.60 -17.22
C SER A 8 -28.45 20.33 -16.01
N PRO A 9 -28.80 19.08 -15.73
CA PRO A 9 -29.49 18.74 -14.48
C PRO A 9 -28.49 18.77 -13.32
N ALA A 10 -28.70 19.67 -12.39
CA ALA A 10 -28.05 19.68 -11.09
C ALA A 10 -28.61 18.51 -10.24
N LEU A 11 -27.75 17.59 -9.82
CA LEU A 11 -28.10 16.53 -8.89
C LEU A 11 -28.21 17.12 -7.48
N VAL A 12 -29.43 17.36 -7.01
CA VAL A 12 -29.73 17.76 -5.64
C VAL A 12 -29.83 16.50 -4.78
N VAL A 13 -28.87 16.29 -3.88
CA VAL A 13 -28.93 15.24 -2.85
C VAL A 13 -29.67 15.81 -1.64
N VAL A 14 -30.90 15.35 -1.42
CA VAL A 14 -31.73 15.72 -0.25
C VAL A 14 -31.41 14.74 0.88
N PHE A 15 -30.86 15.24 1.99
CA PHE A 15 -30.73 14.48 3.22
C PHE A 15 -32.06 14.49 3.99
N LEU A 16 -32.72 13.36 4.10
CA LEU A 16 -33.84 13.15 5.02
C LEU A 16 -33.29 12.77 6.40
N ALA A 17 -33.33 13.70 7.33
CA ALA A 17 -33.06 13.44 8.74
C ALA A 17 -34.29 12.79 9.39
N THR A 18 -34.24 11.51 9.70
CA THR A 18 -35.21 10.83 10.57
C THR A 18 -34.82 11.04 12.03
N ARG A 19 -35.72 11.63 12.80
CA ARG A 19 -35.60 11.73 14.27
C ARG A 19 -35.64 10.35 14.90
N ALA A 20 -34.55 9.95 15.55
CA ALA A 20 -34.55 8.80 16.48
C ALA A 20 -35.07 9.24 17.85
N GLY A 21 -36.10 8.56 18.35
CA GLY A 21 -36.62 8.75 19.68
C GLY A 21 -35.62 8.23 20.74
N ALA A 22 -35.51 8.96 21.83
CA ALA A 22 -34.68 8.61 22.97
C ALA A 22 -35.19 7.35 23.66
N GLN A 23 -34.34 6.33 23.77
CA GLN A 23 -34.55 5.18 24.69
C GLN A 23 -33.97 5.50 26.07
N PRO A 24 -34.58 5.01 27.14
CA PRO A 24 -34.08 5.20 28.50
C PRO A 24 -32.80 4.40 28.74
N ALA A 25 -31.92 4.97 29.55
CA ALA A 25 -30.61 4.41 29.89
C ALA A 25 -30.72 3.05 30.60
N PRO A 26 -29.84 2.07 30.31
CA PRO A 26 -29.75 0.81 31.04
C PRO A 26 -29.19 1.01 32.44
N ALA A 27 -29.66 0.16 33.38
CA ALA A 27 -29.22 0.13 34.75
C ALA A 27 -27.74 -0.22 34.90
N PRO A 28 -27.01 0.26 35.94
CA PRO A 28 -25.59 0.01 36.09
C PRO A 28 -25.31 -1.46 36.46
N ASP A 29 -24.30 -2.01 35.78
CA ASP A 29 -23.74 -3.35 36.00
C ASP A 29 -23.07 -3.45 37.40
N PRO A 30 -23.09 -4.62 38.05
CA PRO A 30 -22.45 -4.82 39.35
C PRO A 30 -20.92 -4.74 39.20
N ALA A 31 -20.30 -4.06 40.16
CA ALA A 31 -18.89 -3.72 40.22
C ALA A 31 -17.94 -4.93 40.01
N GLN A 32 -17.07 -4.82 39.02
CA GLN A 32 -15.89 -5.68 38.87
C GLN A 32 -14.88 -5.40 40.00
N PRO A 33 -14.16 -6.43 40.48
CA PRO A 33 -13.07 -6.21 41.46
C PRO A 33 -11.93 -5.41 40.82
N PRO A 34 -11.24 -4.59 41.65
CA PRO A 34 -10.18 -3.71 41.13
C PRO A 34 -9.01 -4.53 40.59
N GLY A 35 -8.67 -4.29 39.33
CA GLY A 35 -7.44 -4.80 38.70
C GLY A 35 -6.18 -4.19 39.33
N PRO A 36 -5.01 -4.81 39.17
CA PRO A 36 -3.75 -4.28 39.72
C PRO A 36 -3.48 -2.89 39.16
N GLY A 37 -3.20 -1.95 40.03
CA GLY A 37 -2.95 -0.56 39.70
C GLY A 37 -1.74 -0.39 38.77
N PRO A 38 -1.70 0.71 38.01
CA PRO A 38 -0.59 0.97 37.09
C PRO A 38 0.73 1.12 37.87
N ALA A 39 1.76 0.44 37.38
CA ALA A 39 3.11 0.57 37.89
C ALA A 39 3.56 2.05 37.80
N GLN A 40 4.02 2.60 38.91
CA GLN A 40 4.62 3.94 38.94
C GLN A 40 5.83 3.99 38.00
N PRO A 41 5.98 5.06 37.20
CA PRO A 41 7.19 5.24 36.41
C PRO A 41 8.38 5.47 37.37
N SER A 42 9.43 4.70 37.18
CA SER A 42 10.72 4.90 37.84
C SER A 42 11.25 6.31 37.51
N SER A 43 11.52 7.09 38.52
CA SER A 43 12.14 8.41 38.40
C SER A 43 13.54 8.27 37.80
N GLU A 44 13.74 8.66 36.60
CA GLU A 44 15.03 8.91 35.99
C GLU A 44 15.67 10.14 36.68
N PRO A 45 16.95 10.12 37.04
CA PRO A 45 17.58 11.29 37.71
C PRO A 45 17.62 12.47 36.76
N ALA A 46 17.15 13.62 37.25
CA ALA A 46 17.11 14.87 36.52
C ALA A 46 18.52 15.31 36.12
N VAL A 47 18.70 15.54 34.82
CA VAL A 47 19.91 16.19 34.27
C VAL A 47 19.93 17.64 34.76
N PRO A 48 21.05 18.11 35.38
CA PRO A 48 21.13 19.49 35.84
C PRO A 48 21.10 20.49 34.67
N PRO A 49 20.46 21.64 34.81
CA PRO A 49 20.41 22.66 33.78
C PRO A 49 21.80 23.21 33.45
N PRO A 50 22.08 23.58 32.20
CA PRO A 50 23.34 24.16 31.79
C PRO A 50 23.55 25.55 32.49
N PRO A 51 24.79 25.91 32.78
CA PRO A 51 25.08 27.20 33.45
C PRO A 51 24.71 28.40 32.55
N PRO A 52 24.33 29.54 33.11
CA PRO A 52 23.95 30.73 32.36
C PRO A 52 25.13 31.28 31.56
N VAL A 53 24.91 31.52 30.28
CA VAL A 53 25.89 32.15 29.38
C VAL A 53 26.00 33.64 29.74
N ALA A 54 27.20 34.11 30.06
CA ALA A 54 27.47 35.51 30.29
C ALA A 54 27.25 36.35 29.01
N PRO A 55 26.75 37.59 29.13
CA PRO A 55 26.55 38.44 27.96
C PRO A 55 27.90 38.90 27.40
N GLY A 56 28.27 38.30 26.26
CA GLY A 56 29.44 38.76 25.51
C GLY A 56 29.10 39.99 24.68
N THR A 57 29.81 41.06 24.90
CA THR A 57 29.82 42.22 24.02
C THR A 57 30.50 41.88 22.71
N GLY A 58 29.71 41.38 21.75
CA GLY A 58 30.21 41.06 20.42
C GLY A 58 30.03 42.21 19.44
N GLN A 59 31.13 42.75 18.96
CA GLN A 59 31.19 43.58 17.77
C GLN A 59 30.65 42.76 16.56
N PRO A 60 29.86 43.34 15.63
CA PRO A 60 29.43 42.62 14.46
C PRO A 60 30.63 42.14 13.61
N ALA A 61 30.67 40.88 13.30
CA ALA A 61 31.67 40.33 12.39
C ALA A 61 31.59 41.00 11.02
N PRO A 62 32.72 41.27 10.36
CA PRO A 62 32.70 41.81 8.99
C PRO A 62 31.96 40.84 8.05
N PRO A 63 31.23 41.35 7.05
CA PRO A 63 30.55 40.48 6.07
C PRO A 63 31.56 39.55 5.38
N PRO A 64 31.19 38.28 5.13
CA PRO A 64 32.06 37.34 4.46
C PRO A 64 32.43 37.87 3.05
N PRO A 65 33.66 37.62 2.57
CA PRO A 65 34.04 38.01 1.24
C PRO A 65 33.13 37.34 0.17
N PRO A 66 32.87 38.01 -0.94
CA PRO A 66 32.06 37.43 -2.01
C PRO A 66 32.64 36.09 -2.47
N PRO A 67 31.79 35.09 -2.75
CA PRO A 67 32.27 33.78 -3.15
C PRO A 67 33.15 33.85 -4.40
N GLU A 68 34.32 33.28 -4.31
CA GLU A 68 35.26 33.19 -5.40
C GLU A 68 34.61 32.38 -6.53
N SER A 69 34.55 32.94 -7.73
CA SER A 69 33.96 32.30 -8.90
C SER A 69 34.66 30.97 -9.18
N ALA A 70 33.92 29.87 -9.06
CA ALA A 70 34.43 28.53 -9.31
C ALA A 70 35.04 28.43 -10.72
N LYS A 71 36.24 27.89 -10.83
CA LYS A 71 36.90 27.62 -12.11
C LYS A 71 36.01 26.68 -12.95
N PRO A 72 35.84 26.93 -14.26
CA PRO A 72 35.10 26.03 -15.15
C PRO A 72 35.72 24.63 -15.10
N GLY A 73 34.97 23.60 -14.69
CA GLY A 73 35.36 22.21 -14.72
C GLY A 73 35.61 21.53 -13.36
N ALA A 74 35.51 22.24 -12.22
CA ALA A 74 35.57 21.59 -10.92
C ALA A 74 34.23 20.89 -10.59
N ALA A 75 34.28 19.63 -10.11
CA ALA A 75 33.12 18.94 -9.62
C ALA A 75 32.50 19.72 -8.45
N PRO A 76 31.18 19.86 -8.36
CA PRO A 76 30.56 20.59 -7.26
C PRO A 76 30.86 19.92 -5.91
N SER A 77 31.20 20.73 -4.91
CA SER A 77 31.40 20.25 -3.55
C SER A 77 30.08 19.71 -2.97
N PRO A 78 30.10 18.71 -2.08
CA PRO A 78 28.90 18.23 -1.40
C PRO A 78 28.11 19.39 -0.81
N GLY A 79 26.83 19.50 -1.16
CA GLY A 79 25.92 20.57 -0.71
C GLY A 79 25.79 21.78 -1.64
N GLN A 80 26.56 21.88 -2.71
CA GLN A 80 26.35 22.92 -3.72
C GLN A 80 25.20 22.56 -4.66
N VAL A 81 24.18 23.41 -4.73
CA VAL A 81 23.09 23.33 -5.72
C VAL A 81 23.56 24.07 -6.97
N THR A 82 23.74 23.36 -8.07
CA THR A 82 24.08 23.95 -9.37
C THR A 82 22.83 24.21 -10.18
N ALA A 83 22.78 25.27 -10.98
CA ALA A 83 21.65 25.65 -11.84
C ALA A 83 21.26 24.60 -12.92
N LYS A 84 21.99 23.48 -13.00
CA LYS A 84 21.77 22.40 -13.98
C LYS A 84 20.93 21.23 -13.44
N TRP A 85 20.61 21.21 -12.15
CA TRP A 85 19.74 20.21 -11.56
C TRP A 85 18.27 20.56 -11.81
N THR A 86 17.47 19.55 -12.15
CA THR A 86 16.02 19.71 -12.26
C THR A 86 15.35 19.16 -11.00
N THR A 87 14.53 19.99 -10.37
CA THR A 87 13.72 19.60 -9.23
C THR A 87 12.24 19.66 -9.62
N THR A 88 11.51 18.57 -9.39
CA THR A 88 10.06 18.51 -9.59
C THR A 88 9.40 18.22 -8.25
N LEU A 89 8.57 19.15 -7.80
CA LEU A 89 7.63 18.94 -6.71
C LEU A 89 6.35 18.37 -7.32
N TYR A 90 5.80 17.30 -6.74
CA TYR A 90 4.55 16.69 -7.19
C TYR A 90 3.79 16.08 -6.03
N GLY A 91 2.52 15.85 -6.24
CA GLY A 91 1.70 15.22 -5.23
C GLY A 91 0.21 15.45 -5.45
N PHE A 92 -0.53 15.20 -4.40
CA PHE A 92 -1.96 15.54 -4.33
C PHE A 92 -2.40 15.70 -2.87
N ALA A 93 -3.38 16.57 -2.66
CA ALA A 93 -4.20 16.56 -1.46
C ALA A 93 -5.45 15.72 -1.76
N GLU A 94 -5.79 14.82 -0.84
CA GLU A 94 -6.94 13.92 -0.93
C GLU A 94 -7.77 14.04 0.34
N VAL A 95 -9.10 14.11 0.18
CA VAL A 95 -10.03 14.06 1.29
C VAL A 95 -11.09 13.03 0.98
N ASP A 96 -11.25 12.08 1.90
CA ASP A 96 -12.17 10.96 1.79
C ASP A 96 -13.28 11.07 2.83
N LEU A 97 -14.50 10.76 2.43
CA LEU A 97 -15.65 10.49 3.29
C LEU A 97 -16.11 9.06 3.04
N MET A 98 -16.06 8.23 4.07
CA MET A 98 -16.36 6.81 4.00
C MET A 98 -17.50 6.45 4.95
N HIS A 99 -18.37 5.55 4.49
CA HIS A 99 -19.37 4.90 5.35
C HIS A 99 -19.26 3.39 5.21
N ASP A 100 -18.93 2.71 6.31
CA ASP A 100 -18.86 1.26 6.43
C ASP A 100 -20.11 0.71 7.10
N THR A 101 -20.53 -0.49 6.71
CA THR A 101 -21.65 -1.20 7.37
C THR A 101 -21.25 -1.88 8.67
N THR A 102 -19.95 -1.93 8.98
CA THR A 102 -19.40 -2.50 10.23
C THR A 102 -18.27 -1.62 10.75
N GLU A 103 -17.88 -1.77 12.02
CA GLU A 103 -16.70 -1.10 12.59
C GLU A 103 -15.37 -1.84 12.31
N SER A 104 -15.31 -2.68 11.27
CA SER A 104 -14.16 -3.55 11.01
C SER A 104 -12.93 -2.83 10.52
N PHE A 105 -13.06 -1.70 9.84
CA PHE A 105 -11.96 -1.01 9.16
C PHE A 105 -11.83 0.44 9.60
N THR A 106 -10.62 0.96 9.51
CA THR A 106 -10.30 2.39 9.64
C THR A 106 -10.43 3.08 8.27
N ASP A 107 -9.62 4.08 8.00
CA ASP A 107 -9.57 4.81 6.73
C ASP A 107 -9.06 3.96 5.54
N SER A 108 -8.56 2.76 5.78
CA SER A 108 -8.22 1.79 4.74
C SER A 108 -8.86 0.45 5.06
N PRO A 109 -9.49 -0.24 4.10
CA PRO A 109 -10.08 -1.56 4.36
C PRO A 109 -9.01 -2.63 4.58
N GLY A 110 -7.84 -2.54 3.95
CA GLY A 110 -6.74 -3.47 4.12
C GLY A 110 -7.14 -4.95 4.01
N ASN A 111 -6.31 -5.82 4.56
CA ASN A 111 -6.53 -7.26 4.69
C ASN A 111 -6.86 -7.66 6.15
N GLY A 112 -7.41 -6.74 6.93
CA GLY A 112 -7.84 -7.02 8.31
C GLY A 112 -9.03 -7.98 8.37
N LEU A 113 -9.23 -8.59 9.55
CA LEU A 113 -10.34 -9.51 9.79
C LEU A 113 -11.64 -8.72 9.98
N ILE A 114 -12.68 -9.02 9.20
CA ILE A 114 -14.00 -8.46 9.41
C ILE A 114 -14.58 -9.04 10.71
N LEU A 115 -15.18 -8.20 11.53
CA LEU A 115 -15.77 -8.58 12.82
C LEU A 115 -16.83 -9.67 12.66
N ARG A 116 -17.10 -10.44 13.73
CA ARG A 116 -18.12 -11.50 13.70
C ARG A 116 -19.52 -10.92 13.69
N ALA A 117 -20.42 -11.57 12.95
CA ALA A 117 -21.83 -11.18 12.85
C ALA A 117 -22.58 -11.20 14.20
N THR A 118 -22.07 -11.92 15.18
CA THR A 118 -22.60 -11.97 16.56
C THR A 118 -22.15 -10.80 17.42
N GLY A 119 -21.16 -10.03 17.00
CA GLY A 119 -20.62 -8.89 17.75
C GLY A 119 -21.40 -7.60 17.50
N LEU A 120 -21.46 -6.71 18.51
CA LEU A 120 -22.11 -5.40 18.39
C LEU A 120 -21.49 -4.57 17.27
N ALA A 121 -20.18 -4.49 17.22
CA ALA A 121 -19.42 -3.70 16.24
C ALA A 121 -19.59 -4.18 14.78
N TYR A 122 -20.03 -5.40 14.54
CA TYR A 122 -20.44 -5.87 13.22
C TYR A 122 -21.77 -5.27 12.76
N ASN A 123 -22.68 -5.02 13.72
CA ASN A 123 -24.03 -4.53 13.45
C ASN A 123 -24.11 -3.00 13.47
N ASN A 124 -23.01 -2.32 13.81
CA ASN A 124 -22.92 -0.87 13.83
C ASN A 124 -22.22 -0.38 12.56
N GLY A 125 -22.90 0.53 11.85
CA GLY A 125 -22.26 1.28 10.75
C GLY A 125 -21.36 2.38 11.28
N ARG A 126 -20.35 2.75 10.51
CA ARG A 126 -19.34 3.76 10.87
C ARG A 126 -19.11 4.75 9.74
N THR A 127 -19.14 6.05 10.06
CA THR A 127 -18.77 7.10 9.10
C THR A 127 -17.46 7.74 9.54
N GLN A 128 -16.54 7.90 8.60
CA GLN A 128 -15.19 8.43 8.82
C GLN A 128 -14.81 9.41 7.72
N THR A 129 -13.94 10.35 8.05
CA THR A 129 -13.28 11.23 7.09
C THR A 129 -11.79 11.20 7.32
N THR A 130 -11.00 11.29 6.26
CA THR A 130 -9.53 11.32 6.36
C THR A 130 -8.92 12.17 5.25
N ALA A 131 -7.75 12.74 5.53
CA ALA A 131 -6.86 13.35 4.53
C ALA A 131 -5.48 12.65 4.51
N ARG A 132 -5.32 11.54 5.24
CA ARG A 132 -4.02 10.86 5.45
C ARG A 132 -3.45 10.25 4.19
N ASN A 133 -4.27 10.04 3.17
CA ASN A 133 -3.85 9.50 1.88
C ASN A 133 -3.15 10.53 0.99
N SER A 134 -3.24 11.83 1.36
CA SER A 134 -2.52 12.92 0.68
C SER A 134 -1.04 12.60 0.54
N ARG A 135 -0.43 13.04 -0.57
CA ARG A 135 0.92 12.65 -0.94
C ARG A 135 1.76 13.84 -1.35
N LEU A 136 3.03 13.81 -0.96
CA LEU A 136 4.05 14.79 -1.34
C LEU A 136 5.27 14.06 -1.85
N GLY A 137 5.80 14.46 -3.00
CA GLY A 137 6.99 13.91 -3.59
C GLY A 137 7.92 14.96 -4.17
N VAL A 138 9.21 14.70 -4.11
CA VAL A 138 10.28 15.50 -4.74
C VAL A 138 11.12 14.57 -5.61
N ARG A 139 11.22 14.91 -6.88
CA ARG A 139 12.11 14.24 -7.84
C ARG A 139 13.25 15.17 -8.21
N LEU A 140 14.46 14.65 -8.11
CA LEU A 140 15.71 15.34 -8.48
C LEU A 140 16.32 14.62 -9.68
N SER A 141 16.73 15.38 -10.69
CA SER A 141 17.49 14.85 -11.84
C SER A 141 18.78 15.63 -11.99
N ALA A 142 19.90 14.92 -11.99
CA ALA A 142 21.20 15.48 -12.22
C ALA A 142 21.41 15.77 -13.73
N PRO A 143 22.32 16.66 -14.09
CA PRO A 143 22.79 16.79 -15.47
C PRO A 143 23.32 15.45 -15.98
N GLU A 144 23.05 15.15 -17.23
CA GLU A 144 23.64 13.97 -17.87
C GLU A 144 25.19 14.08 -17.88
N TYR A 145 25.85 12.97 -17.55
CA TYR A 145 27.29 12.87 -17.53
C TYR A 145 27.74 11.62 -18.27
N SER A 146 28.49 11.79 -19.36
CA SER A 146 29.02 10.68 -20.18
C SER A 146 27.95 9.64 -20.57
N GLY A 147 26.77 10.07 -20.99
CA GLY A 147 25.65 9.19 -21.36
C GLY A 147 24.90 8.56 -20.18
N MET A 148 25.27 8.91 -18.95
CA MET A 148 24.60 8.45 -17.74
C MET A 148 23.66 9.51 -17.20
N ARG A 149 22.46 9.10 -16.76
CA ARG A 149 21.46 9.95 -16.10
C ARG A 149 21.23 9.47 -14.68
N ALA A 150 21.51 10.35 -13.72
CA ALA A 150 21.25 10.09 -12.31
C ALA A 150 20.00 10.84 -11.84
N SER A 151 19.14 10.17 -11.09
CA SER A 151 17.95 10.76 -10.49
C SER A 151 17.72 10.23 -9.08
N GLY A 152 16.98 10.99 -8.29
CA GLY A 152 16.53 10.58 -6.96
C GLY A 152 15.05 10.92 -6.77
N ASN A 153 14.37 10.17 -5.93
CA ASN A 153 12.99 10.43 -5.58
C ASN A 153 12.77 10.22 -4.09
N LEU A 154 12.06 11.17 -3.47
CA LEU A 154 11.51 11.05 -2.13
C LEU A 154 10.01 11.28 -2.21
N GLU A 155 9.21 10.31 -1.79
CA GLU A 155 7.74 10.40 -1.74
C GLU A 155 7.23 9.98 -0.38
N LEU A 156 6.33 10.77 0.20
CA LEU A 156 5.75 10.59 1.52
C LEU A 156 4.22 10.63 1.44
N ASP A 157 3.55 9.93 2.36
CA ASP A 157 2.14 10.14 2.71
C ASP A 157 2.00 10.25 4.25
N PHE A 158 0.76 10.39 4.75
CA PHE A 158 0.47 10.55 6.18
C PHE A 158 -0.09 9.28 6.83
N MET A 159 0.06 8.13 6.17
CA MET A 159 -0.44 6.83 6.64
C MET A 159 0.63 6.04 7.43
N GLY A 160 1.57 6.71 8.07
CA GLY A 160 2.56 6.09 8.95
C GLY A 160 1.94 5.50 10.21
N ASN A 161 2.71 4.64 10.88
CA ASN A 161 2.29 4.03 12.14
C ASN A 161 2.12 5.10 13.22
N GLN A 162 0.99 5.05 13.90
CA GLN A 162 0.72 5.90 15.05
C GLN A 162 1.21 5.23 16.34
N PRO A 163 1.62 6.00 17.36
CA PRO A 163 1.90 5.44 18.67
C PRO A 163 0.70 4.69 19.24
N PRO A 164 0.89 3.60 19.98
CA PRO A 164 -0.20 2.91 20.64
C PRO A 164 -0.88 3.83 21.68
N GLY A 165 -2.19 3.64 21.87
CA GLY A 165 -2.96 4.36 22.88
C GLY A 165 -3.39 5.78 22.50
N ILE A 166 -3.22 6.21 21.26
CA ILE A 166 -3.75 7.51 20.80
C ILE A 166 -5.27 7.46 20.65
N THR A 167 -5.90 8.63 20.78
CA THR A 167 -7.34 8.76 20.49
C THR A 167 -7.61 8.68 18.99
N GLU A 168 -8.82 8.34 18.60
CA GLU A 168 -9.22 8.32 17.21
C GLU A 168 -9.08 9.71 16.54
N ALA A 169 -9.43 10.77 17.26
CA ALA A 169 -9.21 12.14 16.77
C ALA A 169 -7.74 12.43 16.46
N SER A 170 -6.81 11.98 17.30
CA SER A 170 -5.38 12.11 17.04
C SER A 170 -4.94 11.22 15.86
N PHE A 171 -5.51 10.04 15.71
CA PHE A 171 -5.22 9.14 14.60
C PHE A 171 -5.58 9.77 13.25
N VAL A 172 -6.75 10.39 13.14
CA VAL A 172 -7.23 11.00 11.89
C VAL A 172 -6.57 12.34 11.61
N ASN A 173 -6.42 13.21 12.64
CA ASN A 173 -5.99 14.59 12.45
C ASN A 173 -4.46 14.77 12.47
N ASN A 174 -3.72 13.86 13.12
CA ASN A 174 -2.28 13.94 13.29
C ASN A 174 -1.57 12.82 12.54
N GLY A 175 -1.78 12.74 11.22
CA GLY A 175 -1.17 11.73 10.37
C GLY A 175 0.35 11.71 10.51
N THR A 176 0.93 10.51 10.66
CA THR A 176 2.39 10.31 10.73
C THR A 176 2.95 10.07 9.34
N PHE A 177 4.07 10.70 9.01
CA PHE A 177 4.74 10.49 7.73
C PHE A 177 5.14 9.02 7.53
N ARG A 178 4.83 8.50 6.34
CA ARG A 178 5.31 7.21 5.86
C ARG A 178 6.12 7.41 4.58
N ILE A 179 7.32 6.86 4.54
CA ILE A 179 8.15 6.84 3.33
C ILE A 179 7.52 5.88 2.32
N ARG A 180 7.13 6.40 1.16
CA ARG A 180 6.61 5.61 0.03
C ARG A 180 7.73 5.23 -0.92
N ALA A 181 8.54 6.22 -1.31
CA ALA A 181 9.72 6.03 -2.11
C ALA A 181 10.86 6.85 -1.52
N ALA A 182 12.06 6.28 -1.51
CA ALA A 182 13.32 6.96 -1.18
C ALA A 182 14.43 6.20 -1.88
N TYR A 183 14.76 6.61 -3.11
CA TYR A 183 15.73 5.89 -3.92
C TYR A 183 16.58 6.84 -4.79
N ALA A 184 17.75 6.34 -5.17
CA ALA A 184 18.55 6.86 -6.28
C ALA A 184 18.47 5.88 -7.46
N LYS A 185 18.43 6.42 -8.67
CA LYS A 185 18.47 5.66 -9.93
C LYS A 185 19.60 6.19 -10.82
N LEU A 186 20.38 5.30 -11.39
CA LEU A 186 21.37 5.57 -12.42
C LEU A 186 20.95 4.83 -13.70
N GLU A 187 20.72 5.57 -14.76
CA GLU A 187 20.35 5.04 -16.08
C GLU A 187 21.55 5.16 -17.02
N THR A 188 21.87 4.05 -17.66
CA THR A 188 22.92 3.98 -18.69
C THR A 188 22.34 3.42 -19.99
N GLU A 189 23.15 3.36 -21.04
CA GLU A 189 22.74 2.74 -22.30
C GLU A 189 22.40 1.24 -22.15
N HIS A 190 23.06 0.53 -21.22
CA HIS A 190 22.99 -0.93 -21.14
C HIS A 190 22.27 -1.46 -19.91
N VAL A 191 22.23 -0.69 -18.82
CA VAL A 191 21.65 -1.13 -17.57
C VAL A 191 21.21 0.05 -16.72
N ASP A 192 20.08 -0.10 -16.03
CA ASP A 192 19.59 0.81 -15.01
C ASP A 192 19.86 0.19 -13.64
N LEU A 193 20.40 0.98 -12.73
CA LEU A 193 20.57 0.63 -11.32
C LEU A 193 19.63 1.49 -10.47
N LEU A 194 18.84 0.85 -9.62
CA LEU A 194 18.04 1.52 -8.56
C LEU A 194 18.51 1.01 -7.20
N ALA A 195 18.78 1.93 -6.29
CA ALA A 195 19.13 1.63 -4.90
C ALA A 195 18.25 2.45 -3.95
N GLY A 196 17.54 1.78 -3.03
CA GLY A 196 16.67 2.40 -2.04
C GLY A 196 15.29 1.79 -1.94
N GLN A 197 14.38 2.47 -1.25
CA GLN A 197 12.99 2.01 -1.07
C GLN A 197 12.13 2.34 -2.28
N TYR A 198 11.58 1.31 -2.88
CA TYR A 198 10.65 1.40 -4.02
C TYR A 198 9.70 0.19 -4.03
N TYR A 199 8.75 0.18 -4.96
CA TYR A 199 7.85 -0.95 -5.15
C TYR A 199 8.61 -2.23 -5.47
N PHE A 200 8.09 -3.36 -5.01
CA PHE A 200 8.60 -4.69 -5.37
C PHE A 200 8.70 -4.86 -6.90
N LEU A 201 9.63 -5.69 -7.32
CA LEU A 201 9.64 -6.19 -8.70
C LEU A 201 8.56 -7.27 -8.89
N PHE A 202 8.26 -8.01 -7.83
CA PHE A 202 7.18 -9.00 -7.82
C PHE A 202 5.83 -8.35 -8.02
N GLY A 203 5.05 -8.80 -9.04
CA GLY A 203 3.79 -8.18 -9.44
C GLY A 203 3.93 -6.93 -10.28
N GLU A 204 5.18 -6.53 -10.68
CA GLU A 204 5.48 -5.39 -11.58
C GLU A 204 4.67 -4.11 -11.27
N GLY A 205 4.23 -4.00 -10.01
CA GLY A 205 3.43 -2.85 -9.57
C GLY A 205 4.24 -1.56 -9.47
N PRO A 206 3.63 -0.37 -9.60
CA PRO A 206 2.19 -0.10 -9.66
C PRO A 206 1.55 -0.19 -11.04
N PHE A 207 2.29 -0.51 -12.12
CA PHE A 207 1.78 -0.47 -13.49
C PHE A 207 0.48 -1.27 -13.69
N PHE A 208 0.35 -2.44 -13.06
CA PHE A 208 -0.85 -3.28 -13.17
C PHE A 208 -1.92 -3.00 -12.11
N PHE A 209 -1.84 -1.86 -11.39
CA PHE A 209 -2.94 -1.47 -10.52
C PHE A 209 -4.15 -1.05 -11.35
N PRO A 210 -5.35 -1.58 -11.08
CA PRO A 210 -6.55 -1.15 -11.79
C PRO A 210 -6.94 0.27 -11.37
N MET A 211 -7.83 0.89 -12.14
CA MET A 211 -8.49 2.12 -11.72
C MET A 211 -9.29 1.87 -10.44
N SER A 212 -9.13 2.71 -9.45
CA SER A 212 -9.77 2.61 -8.15
C SER A 212 -9.95 4.00 -7.56
N ILE A 213 -10.81 4.12 -6.54
CA ILE A 213 -10.86 5.33 -5.73
C ILE A 213 -9.56 5.56 -4.97
N TRP A 214 -8.74 4.54 -4.74
CA TRP A 214 -7.47 4.63 -4.05
C TRP A 214 -6.27 4.73 -4.98
N PHE A 215 -5.20 5.37 -4.47
CA PHE A 215 -3.91 5.47 -5.16
C PHE A 215 -2.93 4.35 -4.78
N PHE A 216 -3.42 3.19 -4.41
CA PHE A 216 -2.60 2.01 -4.04
C PHE A 216 -3.26 0.72 -4.53
N GLY A 217 -2.55 -0.41 -4.39
CA GLY A 217 -3.05 -1.72 -4.83
C GLY A 217 -4.29 -2.15 -4.05
N MET A 218 -5.06 -3.02 -4.68
CA MET A 218 -6.27 -3.60 -4.09
C MET A 218 -5.94 -4.63 -3.01
N PRO A 219 -6.85 -4.92 -2.07
CA PRO A 219 -6.76 -6.13 -1.27
C PRO A 219 -6.47 -7.35 -2.13
N ASN A 220 -5.67 -8.28 -1.65
CA ASN A 220 -5.26 -9.50 -2.35
C ASN A 220 -4.39 -9.32 -3.61
N GLN A 221 -3.97 -8.11 -3.95
CA GLN A 221 -3.06 -7.83 -5.05
C GLN A 221 -1.61 -7.75 -4.57
N ALA A 222 -0.64 -8.15 -5.42
CA ALA A 222 0.77 -7.91 -5.15
C ALA A 222 1.05 -6.42 -5.01
N PHE A 223 1.41 -6.00 -3.79
CA PHE A 223 1.58 -4.60 -3.43
C PHE A 223 2.48 -4.47 -2.21
N GLY A 224 3.58 -3.79 -2.37
CA GLY A 224 4.46 -3.45 -1.27
C GLY A 224 5.69 -2.69 -1.73
N ARG A 225 6.44 -2.20 -0.76
CA ARG A 225 7.66 -1.42 -0.99
C ARG A 225 8.69 -1.83 0.04
N THR A 226 9.94 -1.96 -0.41
CA THR A 226 11.07 -2.31 0.46
C THR A 226 12.35 -1.70 -0.06
N GLN A 227 13.37 -1.69 0.79
CA GLN A 227 14.73 -1.34 0.40
C GLN A 227 15.27 -2.44 -0.51
N GLN A 228 15.87 -2.03 -1.62
CA GLN A 228 16.33 -2.94 -2.66
C GLN A 228 17.51 -2.36 -3.45
N PHE A 229 18.27 -3.28 -4.03
CA PHE A 229 19.15 -3.00 -5.15
C PHE A 229 18.56 -3.71 -6.38
N ARG A 230 18.23 -2.96 -7.43
CA ARG A 230 17.63 -3.48 -8.66
C ARG A 230 18.49 -3.15 -9.85
N LEU A 231 18.75 -4.15 -10.68
CA LEU A 231 19.27 -4.00 -12.02
C LEU A 231 18.14 -4.26 -13.00
N SER A 232 17.98 -3.38 -13.98
CA SER A 232 16.97 -3.55 -15.02
C SER A 232 17.45 -2.97 -16.35
N HIS A 233 16.82 -3.40 -17.45
CA HIS A 233 17.04 -2.83 -18.76
C HIS A 233 15.81 -3.01 -19.63
N VAL A 234 15.52 -1.98 -20.44
CA VAL A 234 14.41 -1.99 -21.40
C VAL A 234 14.98 -2.05 -22.81
N PHE A 235 14.85 -3.19 -23.45
CA PHE A 235 15.13 -3.37 -24.88
C PHE A 235 13.97 -2.80 -25.67
N LYS A 236 14.21 -1.70 -26.38
CA LYS A 236 13.16 -0.99 -27.14
C LYS A 236 13.24 -1.34 -28.61
N SER A 237 12.09 -1.65 -29.22
CA SER A 237 11.92 -1.74 -30.66
C SER A 237 10.66 -1.00 -31.10
N GLU A 238 10.43 -0.86 -32.39
CA GLU A 238 9.20 -0.25 -32.91
C GLU A 238 7.96 -1.07 -32.54
N ALA A 239 8.06 -2.40 -32.57
CA ALA A 239 6.94 -3.32 -32.35
C ALA A 239 6.76 -3.69 -30.88
N VAL A 240 7.85 -4.01 -30.19
CA VAL A 240 7.82 -4.61 -28.84
C VAL A 240 8.89 -4.00 -27.95
N ASN A 241 8.53 -3.67 -26.71
CA ASN A 241 9.51 -3.41 -25.67
C ASN A 241 9.59 -4.63 -24.73
N VAL A 242 10.82 -4.99 -24.36
CA VAL A 242 11.13 -6.07 -23.40
C VAL A 242 11.82 -5.45 -22.21
N ASP A 243 11.19 -5.45 -21.04
CA ASP A 243 11.75 -4.94 -19.80
C ASP A 243 12.14 -6.13 -18.91
N LEU A 244 13.41 -6.22 -18.56
CA LEU A 244 13.98 -7.24 -17.70
C LEU A 244 14.49 -6.60 -16.40
N GLY A 245 14.25 -7.25 -15.28
CA GLY A 245 14.74 -6.79 -14.00
C GLY A 245 15.07 -7.92 -13.04
N VAL A 246 16.09 -7.68 -12.21
CA VAL A 246 16.40 -8.50 -11.04
C VAL A 246 16.64 -7.60 -9.83
N ALA A 247 16.23 -8.04 -8.66
CA ALA A 247 16.37 -7.28 -7.43
C ALA A 247 16.80 -8.16 -6.26
N VAL A 248 17.65 -7.59 -5.41
CA VAL A 248 17.97 -8.10 -4.07
C VAL A 248 17.29 -7.16 -3.08
N GLN A 249 16.50 -7.72 -2.17
CA GLN A 249 15.63 -6.95 -1.30
C GLN A 249 15.85 -7.29 0.16
N ARG A 250 15.56 -6.31 1.03
CA ARG A 250 15.49 -6.56 2.46
C ARG A 250 14.37 -7.56 2.74
N PRO A 251 14.64 -8.69 3.43
CA PRO A 251 13.60 -9.62 3.80
C PRO A 251 12.64 -8.99 4.84
N PRO A 252 11.37 -9.40 4.89
CA PRO A 252 10.42 -8.90 5.89
C PRO A 252 10.82 -9.35 7.30
N GLN A 253 11.38 -10.55 7.41
CA GLN A 253 11.90 -11.08 8.66
C GLN A 253 13.35 -10.65 8.85
N ARG A 254 13.62 -9.90 9.93
CA ARG A 254 14.96 -9.36 10.23
C ARG A 254 16.07 -10.41 10.32
N ASP A 255 15.75 -11.59 10.83
CA ASP A 255 16.72 -12.65 11.14
C ASP A 255 16.78 -13.74 10.09
N SER A 256 16.31 -13.49 8.86
CA SER A 256 16.32 -14.49 7.78
C SER A 256 17.72 -14.88 7.31
N GLU A 257 18.75 -14.08 7.57
CA GLU A 257 20.15 -14.20 7.11
C GLU A 257 20.33 -13.98 5.61
N ILE A 258 19.37 -14.38 4.80
CA ILE A 258 19.44 -14.32 3.33
C ILE A 258 18.45 -13.27 2.84
N PRO A 259 18.86 -12.36 1.92
CA PRO A 259 17.94 -11.40 1.31
C PRO A 259 16.93 -12.11 0.42
N ASP A 260 15.79 -11.45 0.17
CA ASP A 260 14.84 -11.90 -0.84
C ASP A 260 15.37 -11.57 -2.24
N PHE A 261 15.19 -12.48 -3.20
CA PHE A 261 15.55 -12.30 -4.60
C PHE A 261 14.29 -12.23 -5.44
N GLN A 262 14.24 -11.25 -6.35
CA GLN A 262 13.12 -11.12 -7.27
C GLN A 262 13.61 -10.93 -8.70
N GLY A 263 12.83 -11.45 -9.66
CA GLY A 263 13.07 -11.26 -11.09
C GLY A 263 11.77 -11.01 -11.83
N GLY A 264 11.81 -10.26 -12.91
CA GLY A 264 10.65 -9.94 -13.73
C GLY A 264 10.99 -9.76 -15.20
N LEU A 265 10.01 -10.10 -16.03
CA LEU A 265 10.00 -9.88 -17.48
C LEU A 265 8.66 -9.24 -17.84
N LYS A 266 8.70 -8.07 -18.51
CA LYS A 266 7.53 -7.37 -19.01
C LYS A 266 7.65 -7.16 -20.53
N LEU A 267 6.59 -7.51 -21.25
CA LEU A 267 6.47 -7.38 -22.69
C LEU A 267 5.37 -6.38 -23.04
N SER A 268 5.69 -5.35 -23.84
CA SER A 268 4.75 -4.32 -24.26
C SER A 268 4.64 -4.27 -25.77
N LEU A 269 3.44 -4.39 -26.33
CA LEU A 269 3.15 -4.34 -27.77
C LEU A 269 2.83 -2.90 -28.19
N ASN A 270 3.78 -2.20 -28.83
CA ASN A 270 3.70 -0.78 -29.14
C ASN A 270 2.61 -0.39 -30.16
N SER A 271 2.13 -1.33 -30.97
CA SER A 271 1.08 -1.11 -31.97
C SER A 271 -0.33 -1.14 -31.39
N TRP A 272 -0.52 -1.67 -30.17
CA TRP A 272 -1.83 -1.83 -29.52
C TRP A 272 -1.85 -1.03 -28.22
N LYS A 273 -2.40 0.18 -28.26
CA LYS A 273 -2.38 1.14 -27.14
C LYS A 273 -3.78 1.60 -26.76
N GLY A 274 -3.92 1.98 -25.49
CA GLY A 274 -5.14 2.58 -24.99
C GLY A 274 -4.95 3.30 -23.66
N PRO A 275 -5.94 4.05 -23.22
CA PRO A 275 -5.89 4.75 -21.97
C PRO A 275 -5.88 3.75 -20.81
N HIS A 276 -5.03 4.02 -19.84
CA HIS A 276 -4.86 3.25 -18.63
C HIS A 276 -4.76 4.20 -17.44
N THR A 277 -5.71 4.11 -16.53
CA THR A 277 -5.73 4.87 -15.26
C THR A 277 -5.27 3.93 -14.14
N ILE A 278 -4.23 4.32 -13.43
CA ILE A 278 -3.66 3.59 -12.30
C ILE A 278 -4.22 4.19 -11.00
N GLY A 279 -4.97 3.41 -10.24
CA GLY A 279 -5.64 3.91 -9.03
C GLY A 279 -6.55 5.09 -9.36
N SER A 280 -6.51 6.15 -8.57
CA SER A 280 -7.24 7.41 -8.78
C SER A 280 -6.45 8.44 -9.60
N GLY A 281 -5.30 8.06 -10.20
CA GLY A 281 -4.46 8.94 -11.04
C GLY A 281 -5.07 9.28 -12.39
N TYR A 282 -4.38 10.13 -13.15
CA TYR A 282 -4.77 10.45 -14.52
C TYR A 282 -4.44 9.31 -15.48
N ALA A 283 -5.24 9.20 -16.54
CA ALA A 283 -4.99 8.24 -17.59
C ALA A 283 -3.71 8.58 -18.37
N ALA A 284 -2.86 7.58 -18.58
CA ALA A 284 -1.83 7.57 -19.61
C ALA A 284 -2.29 6.76 -20.84
N VAL A 285 -1.60 6.85 -21.95
CA VAL A 285 -1.79 5.93 -23.09
C VAL A 285 -0.65 4.93 -23.07
N ASP A 286 -0.97 3.72 -22.66
CA ASP A 286 -0.02 2.64 -22.50
C ASP A 286 -0.22 1.55 -23.55
N PRO A 287 0.85 0.86 -23.96
CA PRO A 287 0.75 -0.31 -24.83
C PRO A 287 0.13 -1.50 -24.09
N LEU A 288 -0.49 -2.43 -24.82
CA LEU A 288 -0.81 -3.75 -24.29
C LEU A 288 0.46 -4.32 -23.65
N THR A 289 0.36 -4.70 -22.39
CA THR A 289 1.51 -5.15 -21.61
C THR A 289 1.16 -6.40 -20.82
N VAL A 290 2.02 -7.40 -20.87
CA VAL A 290 1.97 -8.60 -20.03
C VAL A 290 3.29 -8.78 -19.31
N ALA A 291 3.24 -9.34 -18.10
CA ALA A 291 4.42 -9.57 -17.30
C ALA A 291 4.37 -10.91 -16.57
N VAL A 292 5.56 -11.44 -16.30
CA VAL A 292 5.77 -12.51 -15.36
C VAL A 292 6.87 -12.10 -14.39
N SER A 293 6.64 -12.31 -13.10
CA SER A 293 7.67 -12.06 -12.08
C SER A 293 7.69 -13.16 -11.04
N GLY A 294 8.83 -13.30 -10.36
CA GLY A 294 9.04 -14.30 -9.33
C GLY A 294 9.77 -13.75 -8.13
N SER A 295 9.59 -14.42 -6.99
CA SER A 295 10.29 -14.13 -5.74
C SER A 295 10.80 -15.42 -5.10
N LEU A 296 12.04 -15.41 -4.61
CA LEU A 296 12.65 -16.48 -3.81
C LEU A 296 12.98 -15.90 -2.43
N ARG A 297 12.63 -16.62 -1.39
CA ARG A 297 12.64 -16.15 -0.02
C ARG A 297 13.18 -17.20 0.94
N HIS A 298 13.71 -16.73 2.06
CA HIS A 298 14.18 -17.60 3.14
C HIS A 298 13.67 -17.08 4.48
N PHE A 299 13.16 -17.99 5.33
CA PHE A 299 12.66 -17.66 6.66
C PHE A 299 13.36 -18.50 7.71
N ARG A 300 13.68 -17.87 8.84
CA ARG A 300 14.24 -18.51 10.01
C ARG A 300 13.39 -18.17 11.23
N VAL A 301 12.89 -19.17 11.93
CA VAL A 301 11.97 -19.05 13.06
C VAL A 301 12.45 -19.95 14.19
N ASN A 302 12.24 -19.56 15.44
CA ASN A 302 12.57 -20.41 16.59
C ASN A 302 11.89 -21.78 16.46
N GLU A 303 12.55 -22.83 16.95
CA GLU A 303 11.94 -24.15 17.02
C GLU A 303 10.66 -24.16 17.87
N PHE A 304 9.80 -25.14 17.62
CA PHE A 304 8.54 -25.33 18.36
C PHE A 304 8.84 -25.93 19.74
N ALA A 305 9.28 -25.08 20.67
CA ALA A 305 9.64 -25.47 22.05
C ALA A 305 9.32 -24.34 23.03
N ALA A 306 9.07 -24.69 24.30
CA ALA A 306 8.82 -23.74 25.38
C ALA A 306 10.01 -22.79 25.63
N SER A 307 11.22 -23.31 25.47
CA SER A 307 12.48 -22.56 25.58
C SER A 307 13.32 -22.89 24.36
N PRO A 308 13.12 -22.24 23.22
CA PRO A 308 13.82 -22.55 21.99
C PRO A 308 15.34 -22.40 22.16
N ALA A 309 16.11 -23.43 21.81
CA ALA A 309 17.57 -23.43 21.78
C ALA A 309 18.12 -23.42 20.34
N ALA A 310 17.26 -23.67 19.35
CA ALA A 310 17.60 -23.71 17.95
C ALA A 310 16.55 -22.96 17.12
N SER A 311 16.81 -22.77 15.84
CA SER A 311 15.84 -22.22 14.88
C SER A 311 15.64 -23.18 13.71
N ASN A 312 14.43 -23.18 13.18
CA ASN A 312 14.04 -23.88 11.96
C ASN A 312 14.10 -22.90 10.78
N SER A 313 14.50 -23.39 9.63
CA SER A 313 14.51 -22.60 8.39
C SER A 313 13.64 -23.24 7.33
N ILE A 314 13.00 -22.40 6.52
CA ILE A 314 12.17 -22.83 5.40
C ILE A 314 12.24 -21.81 4.27
N ASN A 315 12.17 -22.29 3.02
CA ASN A 315 12.16 -21.42 1.83
C ASN A 315 10.74 -21.14 1.38
N GLY A 316 10.52 -19.90 0.93
CA GLY A 316 9.31 -19.46 0.26
C GLY A 316 9.59 -19.10 -1.19
N TRP A 317 8.54 -19.06 -1.99
CA TRP A 317 8.60 -18.62 -3.37
C TRP A 317 7.24 -18.10 -3.84
N GLY A 318 7.24 -17.25 -4.88
CA GLY A 318 6.03 -16.78 -5.53
C GLY A 318 6.23 -16.54 -7.01
N ILE A 319 5.14 -16.68 -7.77
CA ILE A 319 5.05 -16.32 -9.19
C ILE A 319 3.83 -15.42 -9.37
N SER A 320 3.99 -14.32 -10.10
CA SER A 320 2.91 -13.43 -10.54
C SER A 320 2.86 -13.40 -12.06
N LEU A 321 1.64 -13.45 -12.60
CA LEU A 321 1.32 -13.19 -14.01
C LEU A 321 0.40 -11.98 -14.04
N ASP A 322 0.78 -10.95 -14.80
CA ASP A 322 0.10 -9.67 -14.82
C ASP A 322 -0.18 -9.24 -16.25
N GLY A 323 -1.29 -8.53 -16.47
CA GLY A 323 -1.68 -8.07 -17.80
C GLY A 323 -2.49 -6.77 -17.76
N MET A 324 -2.26 -5.92 -18.77
CA MET A 324 -3.06 -4.75 -19.09
C MET A 324 -3.36 -4.76 -20.57
N ILE A 325 -4.66 -4.81 -20.92
CA ILE A 325 -5.15 -5.03 -22.29
C ILE A 325 -6.13 -3.90 -22.64
N PRO A 326 -5.75 -2.98 -23.55
CA PRO A 326 -6.68 -2.00 -24.12
C PRO A 326 -7.66 -2.68 -25.07
N ILE A 327 -8.80 -3.15 -24.60
CA ILE A 327 -9.83 -3.88 -25.40
C ILE A 327 -10.35 -2.97 -26.52
N LEU A 328 -10.71 -1.73 -26.15
CA LEU A 328 -11.05 -0.66 -27.07
C LEU A 328 -10.03 0.45 -26.87
N GLY A 329 -9.07 0.55 -27.76
CA GLY A 329 -7.98 1.49 -27.67
C GLY A 329 -8.39 2.93 -28.00
N ALA A 330 -7.60 3.88 -27.53
CA ALA A 330 -7.62 5.26 -28.01
C ALA A 330 -6.17 5.78 -28.12
N PRO A 331 -5.86 6.56 -29.15
CA PRO A 331 -4.47 6.99 -29.41
C PRO A 331 -4.02 8.15 -28.52
N SER A 332 -4.96 8.79 -27.79
CA SER A 332 -4.70 10.01 -27.05
C SER A 332 -5.50 10.07 -25.75
N THR A 333 -4.91 10.68 -24.72
CA THR A 333 -5.62 10.97 -23.46
C THR A 333 -6.63 12.14 -23.59
N LYS A 334 -6.54 12.92 -24.67
CA LYS A 334 -7.46 14.03 -24.93
C LYS A 334 -8.82 13.56 -25.46
N ASP A 335 -8.83 12.45 -26.18
CA ASP A 335 -10.02 11.83 -26.74
C ASP A 335 -9.97 10.34 -26.46
N LYS A 336 -10.37 9.98 -25.25
CA LYS A 336 -10.40 8.60 -24.76
C LYS A 336 -11.84 8.06 -24.59
N GLY A 337 -12.84 8.83 -25.07
CA GLY A 337 -14.25 8.41 -25.03
C GLY A 337 -14.47 7.10 -25.76
N ASN A 338 -15.28 6.20 -25.18
CA ASN A 338 -15.52 4.82 -25.59
C ASN A 338 -14.33 3.85 -25.48
N ALA A 339 -13.21 4.27 -24.92
CA ALA A 339 -12.12 3.33 -24.65
C ALA A 339 -12.47 2.39 -23.49
N LEU A 340 -11.99 1.15 -23.58
CA LEU A 340 -12.16 0.12 -22.56
C LEU A 340 -10.82 -0.59 -22.34
N THR A 341 -10.34 -0.60 -21.10
CA THR A 341 -9.11 -1.30 -20.73
C THR A 341 -9.39 -2.31 -19.61
N ALA A 342 -8.81 -3.49 -19.75
CA ALA A 342 -8.80 -4.54 -18.73
C ALA A 342 -7.42 -4.64 -18.07
N THR A 343 -7.38 -4.86 -16.76
CA THR A 343 -6.19 -5.18 -15.99
C THR A 343 -6.42 -6.49 -15.27
N GLY A 344 -5.41 -7.35 -15.16
CA GLY A 344 -5.52 -8.62 -14.47
C GLY A 344 -4.22 -9.03 -13.81
N SER A 345 -4.31 -9.80 -12.73
CA SER A 345 -3.18 -10.38 -12.02
C SER A 345 -3.56 -11.76 -11.47
N PHE A 346 -2.65 -12.71 -11.56
CA PHE A 346 -2.76 -14.02 -10.94
C PHE A 346 -1.45 -14.32 -10.20
N VAL A 347 -1.56 -14.62 -8.91
CA VAL A 347 -0.40 -14.88 -8.05
C VAL A 347 -0.58 -16.21 -7.33
N VAL A 348 0.49 -16.98 -7.26
CA VAL A 348 0.57 -18.20 -6.47
C VAL A 348 1.93 -18.29 -5.80
N GLY A 349 1.95 -18.75 -4.55
CA GLY A 349 3.21 -18.99 -3.86
C GLY A 349 3.05 -19.42 -2.41
N HIS A 350 4.20 -19.61 -1.80
CA HIS A 350 4.37 -20.07 -0.44
C HIS A 350 5.17 -19.02 0.34
N GLY A 351 4.64 -18.55 1.47
CA GLY A 351 5.31 -17.53 2.28
C GLY A 351 5.33 -16.16 1.63
N ILE A 352 4.27 -15.76 0.92
CA ILE A 352 4.17 -14.50 0.17
C ILE A 352 3.13 -13.53 0.72
N GLY A 353 2.53 -13.80 1.88
CA GLY A 353 1.41 -13.01 2.40
C GLY A 353 1.72 -11.51 2.56
N ASP A 354 2.93 -11.15 2.96
CA ASP A 354 3.39 -9.77 3.08
C ASP A 354 3.60 -9.06 1.72
N LEU A 355 3.87 -9.82 0.66
CA LEU A 355 3.97 -9.28 -0.71
C LEU A 355 2.61 -8.95 -1.32
N MET A 356 1.51 -9.40 -0.69
CA MET A 356 0.13 -9.22 -1.15
C MET A 356 -0.60 -8.09 -0.41
N GLY A 357 0.07 -6.97 -0.18
CA GLY A 357 -0.52 -5.85 0.55
C GLY A 357 -0.74 -6.13 2.04
N GLY A 358 0.03 -7.04 2.64
CA GLY A 358 -0.13 -7.47 4.04
C GLY A 358 -1.25 -8.48 4.21
N LEU A 359 -1.37 -9.45 3.30
CA LEU A 359 -2.33 -10.56 3.40
C LEU A 359 -1.94 -11.50 4.54
N THR A 360 -2.37 -11.15 5.73
CA THR A 360 -2.02 -11.82 7.00
C THR A 360 -2.97 -12.95 7.38
N GLY A 361 -4.01 -13.17 6.59
CA GLY A 361 -5.12 -14.04 6.97
C GLY A 361 -6.02 -13.41 8.06
N GLY A 362 -5.90 -12.10 8.29
CA GLY A 362 -6.69 -11.36 9.29
C GLY A 362 -6.07 -11.33 10.69
N ALA A 363 -4.92 -11.98 10.90
CA ALA A 363 -4.21 -11.96 12.18
C ALA A 363 -3.18 -10.82 12.22
N ASN A 364 -2.90 -10.30 13.42
CA ASN A 364 -1.81 -9.33 13.61
C ASN A 364 -0.43 -10.02 13.76
N PHE A 365 -0.43 -11.26 14.25
CA PHE A 365 0.74 -12.10 14.43
C PHE A 365 0.40 -13.52 14.00
N PRO A 366 1.39 -14.39 13.65
CA PRO A 366 1.15 -15.79 13.39
C PRO A 366 0.42 -16.46 14.56
N LEU A 367 -0.68 -17.13 14.29
CA LEU A 367 -1.38 -17.91 15.32
C LEU A 367 -0.61 -19.21 15.59
N LEU A 368 -0.44 -19.53 16.87
CA LEU A 368 0.23 -20.75 17.28
C LEU A 368 -0.78 -21.88 17.43
N PRO A 369 -0.42 -23.12 17.02
CA PRO A 369 -1.21 -24.29 17.37
C PRO A 369 -1.20 -24.49 18.89
N PRO A 370 -2.13 -25.30 19.42
CA PRO A 370 -2.13 -25.69 20.84
C PRO A 370 -0.75 -26.24 21.23
N ALA A 371 -0.34 -26.03 22.48
CA ALA A 371 0.89 -26.59 23.00
C ALA A 371 0.93 -28.09 22.76
N MET A 372 2.11 -28.62 22.41
CA MET A 372 2.35 -30.06 22.39
C MET A 372 2.04 -30.66 23.77
N PRO A 373 1.53 -31.90 23.86
CA PRO A 373 1.29 -32.53 25.15
C PRO A 373 2.55 -32.46 26.02
N GLY A 374 2.44 -31.81 27.19
CA GLY A 374 3.55 -31.63 28.14
C GLY A 374 4.47 -30.43 27.88
N GLY A 375 4.22 -29.60 26.87
CA GLY A 375 5.02 -28.42 26.55
C GLY A 375 4.25 -27.10 26.69
N ALA A 376 4.96 -26.01 26.98
CA ALA A 376 4.42 -24.68 26.86
C ALA A 376 4.34 -24.31 25.36
N ALA A 377 3.40 -23.45 25.00
CA ALA A 377 3.29 -22.96 23.62
C ALA A 377 4.56 -22.20 23.21
N PRO A 378 5.11 -22.48 22.03
CA PRO A 378 6.24 -21.72 21.50
C PRO A 378 5.82 -20.28 21.21
N THR A 379 6.81 -19.39 21.05
CA THR A 379 6.57 -18.00 20.66
C THR A 379 7.22 -17.74 19.32
N PHE A 380 6.50 -17.03 18.43
CA PHE A 380 7.10 -16.48 17.23
C PHE A 380 7.93 -15.24 17.57
N PRO A 381 9.06 -14.99 16.85
CA PRO A 381 9.75 -13.72 16.94
C PRO A 381 8.80 -12.58 16.55
N ALA A 382 8.88 -11.44 17.25
CA ALA A 382 8.06 -10.27 16.96
C ALA A 382 8.36 -9.61 15.59
N ASN A 383 9.40 -10.06 14.90
CA ASN A 383 9.86 -9.55 13.60
C ASN A 383 9.40 -10.40 12.41
N ILE A 384 8.49 -11.35 12.60
CA ILE A 384 7.84 -12.09 11.51
C ILE A 384 6.36 -11.72 11.47
N ASP A 385 5.86 -11.41 10.27
CA ASP A 385 4.47 -11.07 10.07
C ASP A 385 3.60 -12.32 9.94
N ALA A 386 2.31 -12.20 10.28
CA ALA A 386 1.33 -13.23 10.00
C ALA A 386 1.16 -13.45 8.49
N GLY A 387 0.66 -14.62 8.10
CA GLY A 387 0.41 -14.94 6.69
C GLY A 387 1.63 -15.45 5.92
N ILE A 388 2.80 -15.58 6.55
CA ILE A 388 4.06 -15.99 5.91
C ILE A 388 4.39 -17.44 6.26
N VAL A 389 4.59 -17.73 7.55
CA VAL A 389 4.92 -19.08 8.06
C VAL A 389 4.08 -19.39 9.29
N GLN A 390 3.92 -20.68 9.56
CA GLN A 390 3.18 -21.19 10.72
C GLN A 390 3.71 -22.57 11.10
N TYR A 391 3.56 -22.96 12.36
CA TYR A 391 3.76 -24.34 12.78
C TYR A 391 2.48 -25.15 12.59
N ASP A 392 2.61 -26.38 12.05
CA ASP A 392 1.50 -27.33 12.02
C ASP A 392 1.27 -28.00 13.41
N ALA A 393 0.22 -28.81 13.51
CA ALA A 393 -0.14 -29.51 14.75
C ALA A 393 0.93 -30.47 15.26
N THR A 394 1.90 -30.84 14.45
CA THR A 394 3.01 -31.71 14.78
C THR A 394 4.29 -30.96 15.14
N GLY A 395 4.27 -29.63 15.09
CA GLY A 395 5.39 -28.75 15.40
C GLY A 395 6.37 -28.55 14.24
N ASN A 396 6.01 -28.93 13.02
CA ASN A 396 6.83 -28.65 11.84
C ASN A 396 6.55 -27.24 11.32
N LEU A 397 7.62 -26.51 11.00
CA LEU A 397 7.51 -25.21 10.36
C LEU A 397 7.04 -25.37 8.91
N ARG A 398 6.02 -24.61 8.52
CA ARG A 398 5.46 -24.58 7.16
C ARG A 398 5.30 -23.16 6.67
N THR A 399 5.47 -22.94 5.38
CA THR A 399 5.05 -21.71 4.71
C THR A 399 3.55 -21.73 4.49
N LEU A 400 2.91 -20.57 4.59
CA LEU A 400 1.51 -20.41 4.23
C LEU A 400 1.37 -20.27 2.71
N ASN A 401 0.44 -21.04 2.17
CA ASN A 401 0.14 -21.04 0.74
C ASN A 401 -0.88 -19.97 0.43
N TRP A 402 -0.60 -19.17 -0.58
CA TRP A 402 -1.54 -18.16 -1.07
C TRP A 402 -1.71 -18.28 -2.57
N ARG A 403 -2.95 -18.15 -3.00
CA ARG A 403 -3.33 -18.00 -4.39
C ARG A 403 -4.28 -16.82 -4.49
N THR A 404 -3.95 -15.85 -5.33
CA THR A 404 -4.79 -14.67 -5.52
C THR A 404 -5.01 -14.41 -7.00
N PHE A 405 -6.14 -13.80 -7.30
CA PHE A 405 -6.36 -13.22 -8.62
C PHE A 405 -7.09 -11.88 -8.51
N MET A 406 -6.88 -11.05 -9.52
CA MET A 406 -7.50 -9.76 -9.67
C MET A 406 -7.91 -9.55 -11.12
N VAL A 407 -9.07 -8.95 -11.33
CA VAL A 407 -9.50 -8.41 -12.60
C VAL A 407 -10.13 -7.04 -12.38
N GLY A 408 -9.75 -6.09 -13.23
CA GLY A 408 -10.31 -4.73 -13.26
C GLY A 408 -10.68 -4.34 -14.68
N LEU A 409 -11.78 -3.65 -14.84
CA LEU A 409 -12.23 -3.04 -16.09
C LEU A 409 -12.38 -1.54 -15.86
N GLN A 410 -11.98 -0.74 -16.84
CA GLN A 410 -12.15 0.71 -16.82
C GLN A 410 -12.66 1.18 -18.17
N TYR A 411 -13.83 1.83 -18.15
CA TYR A 411 -14.51 2.36 -19.33
C TYR A 411 -14.59 3.88 -19.28
N TYR A 412 -14.13 4.49 -20.34
CA TYR A 412 -14.06 5.96 -20.47
C TYR A 412 -15.32 6.44 -21.20
N LEU A 413 -16.19 7.15 -20.48
CA LEU A 413 -17.47 7.60 -21.03
C LEU A 413 -17.30 8.64 -22.15
N PRO A 414 -18.10 8.55 -23.24
CA PRO A 414 -18.11 9.58 -24.27
C PRO A 414 -18.63 10.92 -23.71
N PRO A 415 -18.31 12.07 -24.34
CA PRO A 415 -17.58 12.16 -25.63
C PRO A 415 -16.06 12.03 -25.50
N ASN A 416 -15.42 12.40 -24.38
CA ASN A 416 -13.96 12.56 -24.27
C ASN A 416 -13.35 11.78 -23.10
N GLY A 417 -14.15 10.98 -22.37
CA GLY A 417 -13.67 10.20 -21.25
C GLY A 417 -13.27 11.00 -20.01
N GLN A 418 -13.89 12.17 -19.80
CA GLN A 418 -13.70 12.93 -18.55
C GLN A 418 -14.27 12.18 -17.33
N VAL A 419 -15.31 11.40 -17.54
CA VAL A 419 -15.84 10.47 -16.55
C VAL A 419 -15.42 9.07 -16.93
N THR A 420 -14.84 8.35 -15.98
CA THR A 420 -14.42 6.97 -16.14
C THR A 420 -15.13 6.10 -15.11
N ILE A 421 -15.64 4.96 -15.52
CA ILE A 421 -16.27 3.97 -14.64
C ILE A 421 -15.39 2.73 -14.59
N GLY A 422 -15.16 2.19 -13.39
CA GLY A 422 -14.40 0.98 -13.16
C GLY A 422 -15.17 -0.06 -12.38
N ALA A 423 -14.85 -1.31 -12.63
CA ALA A 423 -15.31 -2.44 -11.85
C ALA A 423 -14.12 -3.37 -11.57
N ASN A 424 -13.89 -3.68 -10.31
CA ASN A 424 -12.75 -4.48 -9.86
C ASN A 424 -13.22 -5.65 -9.02
N TYR A 425 -12.56 -6.78 -9.18
CA TYR A 425 -12.72 -7.94 -8.31
C TYR A 425 -11.37 -8.54 -7.96
N THR A 426 -11.18 -8.86 -6.68
CA THR A 426 -10.01 -9.62 -6.24
C THR A 426 -10.44 -10.74 -5.30
N GLN A 427 -9.68 -11.83 -5.29
CA GLN A 427 -9.84 -12.92 -4.35
C GLN A 427 -8.48 -13.45 -3.93
N GLY A 428 -8.34 -13.76 -2.64
CA GLY A 428 -7.18 -14.43 -2.07
C GLY A 428 -7.63 -15.64 -1.25
N ASP A 429 -6.98 -16.78 -1.49
CA ASP A 429 -7.27 -18.06 -0.84
C ASP A 429 -6.00 -18.67 -0.24
N SER A 430 -6.11 -19.25 0.96
CA SER A 430 -5.11 -20.10 1.57
C SER A 430 -5.72 -21.45 1.93
N ASP A 431 -5.07 -22.53 1.50
CA ASP A 431 -5.51 -23.90 1.77
C ASP A 431 -4.93 -24.48 3.06
N ASN A 432 -3.92 -23.84 3.66
CA ASN A 432 -3.23 -24.34 4.83
C ASN A 432 -3.11 -23.36 6.01
N ILE A 433 -3.75 -22.20 5.96
CA ILE A 433 -3.71 -21.22 7.07
C ILE A 433 -4.39 -21.77 8.34
N THR A 434 -5.27 -22.74 8.20
CA THR A 434 -5.98 -23.39 9.31
C THR A 434 -5.22 -24.59 9.89
N ASP A 435 -4.13 -25.02 9.27
CA ASP A 435 -3.36 -26.19 9.72
C ASP A 435 -2.79 -25.96 11.11
N GLY A 436 -3.04 -26.91 12.02
CA GLY A 436 -2.64 -26.81 13.41
C GLY A 436 -3.51 -25.93 14.30
N LEU A 437 -4.46 -25.15 13.74
CA LEU A 437 -5.39 -24.34 14.52
C LEU A 437 -6.61 -25.17 14.94
N THR A 438 -7.09 -24.95 16.17
CA THR A 438 -8.29 -25.64 16.73
C THR A 438 -9.18 -24.65 17.48
N GLY A 439 -10.46 -25.00 17.64
CA GLY A 439 -11.42 -24.24 18.45
C GLY A 439 -11.53 -22.77 18.02
N GLY A 440 -11.43 -21.87 18.99
CA GLY A 440 -11.56 -20.43 18.74
C GLY A 440 -10.49 -19.81 17.84
N ALA A 441 -9.31 -20.44 17.73
CA ALA A 441 -8.23 -19.95 16.86
C ALA A 441 -8.61 -20.00 15.38
N LEU A 442 -9.41 -20.97 14.94
CA LEU A 442 -9.93 -21.04 13.57
C LEU A 442 -10.73 -19.78 13.20
N GLY A 443 -11.48 -19.24 14.15
CA GLY A 443 -12.21 -18.00 13.94
C GLY A 443 -11.36 -16.73 13.99
N GLY A 444 -10.10 -16.83 14.34
CA GLY A 444 -9.12 -15.75 14.36
C GLY A 444 -8.42 -15.51 13.02
N VAL A 445 -8.68 -16.34 12.00
CA VAL A 445 -8.14 -16.20 10.65
C VAL A 445 -9.24 -16.26 9.60
N PHE A 446 -8.96 -15.73 8.40
CA PHE A 446 -9.75 -16.04 7.20
C PHE A 446 -8.92 -16.89 6.24
N LYS A 447 -9.54 -17.89 5.63
CA LYS A 447 -8.96 -18.72 4.58
C LYS A 447 -9.28 -18.24 3.17
N GLN A 448 -10.27 -17.36 3.04
CA GLN A 448 -10.63 -16.68 1.79
C GLN A 448 -11.01 -15.23 2.07
N SER A 449 -10.52 -14.32 1.23
CA SER A 449 -10.90 -12.90 1.21
C SER A 449 -11.27 -12.51 -0.22
N GLN A 450 -12.41 -11.85 -0.37
CA GLN A 450 -12.93 -11.33 -1.64
C GLN A 450 -13.15 -9.83 -1.51
N PHE A 451 -12.77 -9.09 -2.53
CA PHE A 451 -13.04 -7.66 -2.64
C PHE A 451 -13.68 -7.37 -4.00
N PHE A 452 -14.72 -6.56 -3.97
CA PHE A 452 -15.38 -6.03 -5.16
C PHE A 452 -15.51 -4.51 -5.03
N GLU A 453 -15.26 -3.79 -6.12
CA GLU A 453 -15.41 -2.34 -6.20
C GLU A 453 -16.11 -1.95 -7.49
N LEU A 454 -17.08 -1.03 -7.37
CA LEU A 454 -17.56 -0.21 -8.48
C LEU A 454 -17.13 1.23 -8.20
N VAL A 455 -16.47 1.87 -9.14
CA VAL A 455 -15.90 3.21 -8.97
C VAL A 455 -16.21 4.09 -10.18
N ALA A 456 -16.51 5.35 -9.92
CA ALA A 456 -16.59 6.38 -10.94
C ALA A 456 -15.67 7.55 -10.55
N LEU A 457 -14.81 7.97 -11.48
CA LEU A 457 -13.92 9.12 -11.33
C LEU A 457 -14.29 10.18 -12.39
N GLY A 458 -14.36 11.45 -11.98
CA GLY A 458 -14.66 12.57 -12.86
C GLY A 458 -13.61 13.67 -12.76
N ASP A 459 -13.03 14.07 -13.90
CA ASP A 459 -12.12 15.19 -14.01
C ASP A 459 -12.92 16.49 -14.06
N ILE A 460 -12.94 17.27 -12.96
CA ILE A 460 -13.62 18.54 -12.86
C ILE A 460 -12.78 19.63 -13.54
N THR A 461 -11.49 19.62 -13.28
CA THR A 461 -10.46 20.43 -13.93
C THR A 461 -9.20 19.59 -14.16
N PRO A 462 -8.19 20.10 -14.89
CA PRO A 462 -6.91 19.40 -14.99
C PRO A 462 -6.20 19.13 -13.64
N ALA A 463 -6.57 19.86 -12.58
CA ALA A 463 -5.98 19.70 -11.25
C ALA A 463 -6.94 19.10 -10.22
N VAL A 464 -8.26 19.04 -10.51
CA VAL A 464 -9.27 18.59 -9.54
C VAL A 464 -10.04 17.41 -10.10
N ARG A 465 -10.07 16.33 -9.34
CA ARG A 465 -10.85 15.12 -9.60
C ARG A 465 -11.77 14.84 -8.42
N ALA A 466 -12.93 14.30 -8.68
CA ALA A 466 -13.81 13.72 -7.68
C ALA A 466 -14.08 12.24 -8.01
N GLY A 467 -14.34 11.45 -7.00
CA GLY A 467 -14.63 10.02 -7.13
C GLY A 467 -15.74 9.58 -6.19
N VAL A 468 -16.44 8.54 -6.60
CA VAL A 468 -17.36 7.77 -5.77
C VAL A 468 -17.11 6.29 -6.00
N ALA A 469 -17.08 5.51 -4.92
CA ALA A 469 -16.95 4.06 -5.02
C ALA A 469 -17.91 3.36 -4.06
N TRP A 470 -18.44 2.23 -4.50
CA TRP A 470 -19.05 1.25 -3.64
C TRP A 470 -18.17 -0.01 -3.62
N GLN A 471 -17.83 -0.47 -2.40
CA GLN A 471 -16.92 -1.56 -2.17
C GLN A 471 -17.59 -2.61 -1.29
N ARG A 472 -17.28 -3.86 -1.55
CA ARG A 472 -17.69 -4.99 -0.70
C ARG A 472 -16.48 -5.88 -0.43
N ILE A 473 -16.23 -6.14 0.84
CA ILE A 473 -15.26 -7.11 1.31
C ILE A 473 -16.04 -8.24 1.97
N ALA A 474 -15.75 -9.48 1.57
CA ALA A 474 -16.33 -10.69 2.14
C ALA A 474 -15.23 -11.67 2.50
N GLN A 475 -15.31 -12.30 3.65
CA GLN A 475 -14.31 -13.25 4.14
C GLN A 475 -14.98 -14.54 4.60
N THR A 476 -14.36 -15.68 4.27
CA THR A 476 -14.66 -16.98 4.86
C THR A 476 -13.58 -17.28 5.89
N ARG A 477 -13.97 -17.38 7.16
CA ARG A 477 -13.07 -17.66 8.26
C ARG A 477 -12.62 -19.12 8.27
N GLY A 478 -11.62 -19.45 9.08
CA GLY A 478 -11.17 -20.83 9.26
C GLY A 478 -12.23 -21.77 9.84
N ASP A 479 -13.20 -21.23 10.59
CA ASP A 479 -14.38 -21.94 11.11
C ASP A 479 -15.60 -21.91 10.18
N ASP A 480 -15.40 -21.63 8.89
CA ASP A 480 -16.41 -21.52 7.83
C ASP A 480 -17.42 -20.38 8.00
N GLN A 481 -17.32 -19.57 9.05
CA GLN A 481 -18.19 -18.41 9.19
C GLN A 481 -17.87 -17.37 8.13
N GLN A 482 -18.92 -16.89 7.44
CA GLN A 482 -18.82 -15.80 6.49
C GLN A 482 -19.09 -14.45 7.14
N THR A 483 -18.26 -13.47 6.84
CA THR A 483 -18.41 -12.08 7.28
C THR A 483 -18.24 -11.13 6.11
N LYS A 484 -18.89 -9.97 6.16
CA LYS A 484 -18.84 -8.99 5.07
C LYS A 484 -18.90 -7.57 5.60
N ASN A 485 -18.27 -6.65 4.89
CA ASN A 485 -18.41 -5.21 5.06
C ASN A 485 -18.70 -4.57 3.70
N ASN A 486 -19.62 -3.60 3.65
CA ASN A 486 -19.79 -2.75 2.49
C ASN A 486 -19.34 -1.33 2.88
N ARG A 487 -18.68 -0.66 1.94
CA ARG A 487 -18.21 0.72 2.08
C ARG A 487 -18.75 1.55 0.92
N LEU A 488 -19.29 2.71 1.24
CA LEU A 488 -19.49 3.80 0.28
C LEU A 488 -18.42 4.83 0.56
N GLU A 489 -17.73 5.29 -0.48
CA GLU A 489 -16.63 6.24 -0.37
C GLU A 489 -16.78 7.36 -1.38
N LEU A 490 -16.55 8.60 -0.94
CA LEU A 490 -16.49 9.81 -1.74
C LEU A 490 -15.11 10.42 -1.54
N SER A 491 -14.41 10.75 -2.62
CA SER A 491 -13.08 11.33 -2.57
C SER A 491 -12.96 12.54 -3.46
N VAL A 492 -12.18 13.53 -3.02
CA VAL A 492 -11.80 14.70 -3.81
C VAL A 492 -10.28 14.82 -3.79
N TYR A 493 -9.70 15.00 -4.96
CA TYR A 493 -8.26 15.12 -5.18
C TYR A 493 -7.92 16.47 -5.77
N PHE A 494 -6.85 17.07 -5.27
CA PHE A 494 -6.18 18.22 -5.88
C PHE A 494 -4.74 17.84 -6.20
N PHE A 495 -4.43 17.72 -7.49
CA PHE A 495 -3.10 17.34 -8.00
C PHE A 495 -2.24 18.56 -8.28
N PHE A 496 -0.94 18.48 -8.01
CA PHE A 496 0.05 19.53 -8.26
C PHE A 496 1.41 18.96 -8.66
#